data_37c597b9b5b7d79c12feebd47c984e2d
#
_entry.id   37c597b9b5b7d79c12feebd47c984e2d
#
_cell.length_a   1.000
_cell.length_b   1.000
_cell.length_c   1.000
_cell.angle_alpha   90.00
_cell.angle_beta   90.00
_cell.angle_gamma   90.00
#
_symmetry.space_group_name_H-M   'P 1'
#
loop_
_entity.id
_entity.type
_entity.pdbx_description
1 polymer ?
#
loop_
_entity_poly.entity_id
_entity_poly.type
_entity_poly.pdbx_seq_one_letter_code
_entity_poly.pdbx_strand_id
1 'polypeptide(L)'
;MGGGIALLLTPDYGFGAASVNYGGPLMKDAESFLARACPVVGSYGAKDYWNRGVAQKLEETLTKAWVAHDVKEYPEAGHSFLNNPGTWWFKALRVIHIEYEEAAAEDARKRIVAFFRKHLSNGESKAIST
;
A
#
# COMPACT_ATOMS: atom_id res chain seq x y z
N MET A 1 0.38 6.03 -9.71
CA MET A 1 1.79 5.84 -10.13
C MET A 1 2.71 5.53 -8.94
N GLY A 2 2.74 6.33 -7.88
CA GLY A 2 3.65 6.14 -6.74
C GLY A 2 3.60 4.78 -6.04
N GLY A 3 2.40 4.22 -5.81
CA GLY A 3 2.25 2.90 -5.20
C GLY A 3 2.87 1.76 -6.00
N GLY A 4 2.79 1.82 -7.32
CA GLY A 4 3.46 0.85 -8.19
C GLY A 4 4.99 0.95 -8.10
N ILE A 5 5.53 2.16 -8.06
CA ILE A 5 6.98 2.39 -7.87
C ILE A 5 7.42 1.88 -6.49
N ALA A 6 6.64 2.18 -5.44
CA ALA A 6 6.94 1.67 -4.09
C ALA A 6 7.03 0.13 -4.08
N LEU A 7 6.10 -0.56 -4.77
CA LEU A 7 6.12 -2.01 -4.88
C LEU A 7 7.36 -2.52 -5.66
N LEU A 8 7.75 -1.84 -6.73
CA LEU A 8 8.93 -2.20 -7.52
C LEU A 8 10.25 -2.06 -6.73
N LEU A 9 10.27 -1.21 -5.73
CA LEU A 9 11.45 -0.98 -4.89
C LEU A 9 11.50 -1.91 -3.66
N THR A 10 10.51 -2.79 -3.46
CA THR A 10 10.47 -3.67 -2.28
C THR A 10 11.56 -4.74 -2.25
N PRO A 11 11.98 -5.36 -3.38
CA PRO A 11 13.07 -6.31 -3.37
C PRO A 11 14.44 -5.63 -3.52
N ASP A 12 15.44 -6.17 -2.87
CA ASP A 12 16.88 -5.92 -3.10
C ASP A 12 17.40 -4.49 -2.86
N TYR A 13 16.58 -3.55 -2.41
CA TYR A 13 17.01 -2.15 -2.16
C TYR A 13 17.27 -1.85 -0.67
N GLY A 14 17.19 -2.85 0.21
CA GLY A 14 17.47 -2.69 1.63
C GLY A 14 16.39 -1.97 2.45
N PHE A 15 15.20 -1.79 1.91
CA PHE A 15 14.08 -1.24 2.66
C PHE A 15 13.57 -2.22 3.71
N GLY A 16 13.31 -1.73 4.92
CA GLY A 16 12.78 -2.55 6.02
C GLY A 16 11.28 -2.82 5.93
N ALA A 17 10.53 -1.95 5.28
CA ALA A 17 9.09 -2.10 4.97
C ALA A 17 8.67 -1.11 3.89
N ALA A 18 7.55 -1.38 3.22
CA ALA A 18 6.98 -0.51 2.19
C ALA A 18 5.48 -0.30 2.38
N SER A 19 5.00 0.92 2.07
CA SER A 19 3.58 1.23 1.97
C SER A 19 3.19 1.41 0.51
N VAL A 20 2.28 0.56 0.05
CA VAL A 20 1.78 0.54 -1.33
C VAL A 20 0.35 1.03 -1.36
N ASN A 21 0.17 2.29 -1.77
CA ASN A 21 -1.16 2.90 -1.87
C ASN A 21 -1.53 3.10 -3.33
N TYR A 22 -2.70 2.61 -3.72
CA TYR A 22 -3.21 2.71 -5.10
C TYR A 22 -2.24 2.15 -6.16
N GLY A 23 -1.47 1.13 -5.82
CA GLY A 23 -0.56 0.47 -6.77
C GLY A 23 -1.33 -0.11 -7.95
N GLY A 24 -0.76 0.02 -9.15
CA GLY A 24 -1.36 -0.50 -10.37
C GLY A 24 -1.33 -2.03 -10.46
N PRO A 25 -1.77 -2.57 -11.62
CA PRO A 25 -1.79 -4.02 -11.84
C PRO A 25 -0.42 -4.66 -11.65
N LEU A 26 -0.40 -5.85 -11.06
CA LEU A 26 0.82 -6.62 -10.87
C LEU A 26 1.36 -7.13 -12.22
N MET A 27 2.68 -7.18 -12.34
CA MET A 27 3.38 -7.79 -13.48
C MET A 27 3.09 -9.30 -13.57
N LYS A 28 3.32 -9.91 -14.75
CA LYS A 28 3.10 -11.34 -14.96
C LYS A 28 3.92 -12.20 -14.00
N ASP A 29 5.14 -11.79 -13.71
CA ASP A 29 6.10 -12.53 -12.86
C ASP A 29 6.16 -11.98 -11.42
N ALA A 30 5.05 -11.35 -10.95
CA ALA A 30 5.00 -10.70 -9.65
C ALA A 30 5.34 -11.64 -8.48
N GLU A 31 4.99 -12.94 -8.56
CA GLU A 31 5.25 -13.90 -7.49
C GLU A 31 6.76 -14.10 -7.27
N SER A 32 7.52 -14.37 -8.32
CA SER A 32 8.98 -14.54 -8.22
C SER A 32 9.69 -13.24 -7.83
N PHE A 33 9.19 -12.11 -8.30
CA PHE A 33 9.70 -10.78 -7.98
C PHE A 33 9.46 -10.45 -6.50
N LEU A 34 8.23 -10.61 -6.02
CA LEU A 34 7.84 -10.29 -4.65
C LEU A 34 8.34 -11.29 -3.61
N ALA A 35 8.83 -12.47 -4.01
CA ALA A 35 9.44 -13.41 -3.08
C ALA A 35 10.64 -12.83 -2.30
N ARG A 36 11.23 -11.75 -2.81
CA ARG A 36 12.35 -11.02 -2.18
C ARG A 36 11.95 -9.65 -1.61
N ALA A 37 10.65 -9.37 -1.58
CA ALA A 37 10.16 -8.09 -1.10
C ALA A 37 10.35 -7.92 0.41
N CYS A 38 10.58 -6.70 0.84
CA CYS A 38 10.43 -6.33 2.25
C CYS A 38 8.95 -6.43 2.67
N PRO A 39 8.62 -6.41 3.98
CA PRO A 39 7.24 -6.35 4.45
C PRO A 39 6.43 -5.24 3.79
N VAL A 40 5.19 -5.53 3.39
CA VAL A 40 4.33 -4.63 2.60
C VAL A 40 3.01 -4.35 3.31
N VAL A 41 2.66 -3.08 3.48
CA VAL A 41 1.30 -2.65 3.83
C VAL A 41 0.63 -2.02 2.61
N GLY A 42 -0.54 -2.54 2.22
CA GLY A 42 -1.30 -2.11 1.04
C GLY A 42 -2.63 -1.44 1.41
N SER A 43 -2.97 -0.33 0.75
CA SER A 43 -4.25 0.35 0.94
C SER A 43 -4.88 0.70 -0.40
N TYR A 44 -6.08 0.17 -0.64
CA TYR A 44 -6.82 0.27 -1.90
C TYR A 44 -8.25 0.72 -1.67
N GLY A 45 -8.84 1.40 -2.63
CA GLY A 45 -10.25 1.76 -2.62
C GLY A 45 -11.04 0.85 -3.57
N ALA A 46 -12.16 0.29 -3.11
CA ALA A 46 -13.01 -0.59 -3.93
C ALA A 46 -13.72 0.16 -5.07
N LYS A 47 -13.92 1.48 -4.92
CA LYS A 47 -14.46 2.35 -5.98
C LYS A 47 -13.40 2.80 -6.99
N ASP A 48 -12.14 2.40 -6.80
CA ASP A 48 -11.06 2.68 -7.76
C ASP A 48 -11.19 1.78 -9.00
N TYR A 49 -11.70 2.35 -10.06
CA TYR A 49 -11.97 1.65 -11.31
C TYR A 49 -10.71 1.05 -11.95
N TRP A 50 -9.56 1.72 -11.81
CA TRP A 50 -8.29 1.30 -12.43
C TRP A 50 -7.60 0.18 -11.67
N ASN A 51 -7.89 0.02 -10.39
CA ASN A 51 -7.24 -0.96 -9.51
C ASN A 51 -8.18 -2.06 -9.02
N ARG A 52 -9.29 -2.29 -9.73
CA ARG A 52 -10.26 -3.33 -9.36
C ARG A 52 -9.59 -4.71 -9.30
N GLY A 53 -9.70 -5.39 -8.16
CA GLY A 53 -9.12 -6.71 -7.92
C GLY A 53 -7.59 -6.71 -7.68
N VAL A 54 -6.92 -5.56 -7.74
CA VAL A 54 -5.47 -5.48 -7.49
C VAL A 54 -5.14 -5.78 -6.04
N ALA A 55 -5.95 -5.33 -5.09
CA ALA A 55 -5.76 -5.60 -3.67
C ALA A 55 -5.77 -7.10 -3.38
N GLN A 56 -6.79 -7.81 -3.88
CA GLN A 56 -6.89 -9.26 -3.71
C GLN A 56 -5.70 -9.99 -4.35
N LYS A 57 -5.33 -9.61 -5.57
CA LYS A 57 -4.21 -10.24 -6.27
C LYS A 57 -2.88 -9.99 -5.56
N LEU A 58 -2.67 -8.81 -5.01
CA LEU A 58 -1.49 -8.49 -4.21
C LEU A 58 -1.43 -9.33 -2.94
N GLU A 59 -2.54 -9.43 -2.21
CA GLU A 59 -2.70 -10.28 -1.02
C GLU A 59 -2.33 -11.73 -1.33
N GLU A 60 -2.93 -12.32 -2.37
CA GLU A 60 -2.67 -13.68 -2.78
C GLU A 60 -1.19 -13.91 -3.17
N THR A 61 -0.61 -12.95 -3.89
CA THR A 61 0.80 -13.06 -4.34
C THR A 61 1.77 -12.96 -3.18
N LEU A 62 1.57 -12.03 -2.25
CA LEU A 62 2.42 -11.89 -1.06
C LEU A 62 2.27 -13.08 -0.11
N THR A 63 1.06 -13.64 0.01
CA THR A 63 0.81 -14.87 0.78
C THR A 63 1.60 -16.04 0.20
N LYS A 64 1.52 -16.27 -1.11
CA LYS A 64 2.28 -17.34 -1.80
C LYS A 64 3.79 -17.16 -1.68
N ALA A 65 4.24 -15.91 -1.72
CA ALA A 65 5.65 -15.53 -1.57
C ALA A 65 6.16 -15.57 -0.11
N TRP A 66 5.30 -15.86 0.87
CA TRP A 66 5.64 -15.86 2.31
C TRP A 66 6.17 -14.51 2.81
N VAL A 67 5.78 -13.42 2.19
CA VAL A 67 6.15 -12.06 2.60
C VAL A 67 5.17 -11.56 3.67
N ALA A 68 5.69 -10.97 4.74
CA ALA A 68 4.85 -10.33 5.76
C ALA A 68 4.10 -9.14 5.15
N HIS A 69 2.78 -9.13 5.26
CA HIS A 69 1.96 -8.10 4.64
C HIS A 69 0.67 -7.83 5.40
N ASP A 70 0.06 -6.70 5.08
CA ASP A 70 -1.27 -6.27 5.51
C ASP A 70 -1.91 -5.48 4.36
N VAL A 71 -2.74 -6.13 3.56
CA VAL A 71 -3.44 -5.50 2.43
C VAL A 71 -4.91 -5.32 2.77
N LYS A 72 -5.43 -4.11 2.59
CA LYS A 72 -6.84 -3.80 2.85
C LYS A 72 -7.45 -3.00 1.73
N GLU A 73 -8.66 -3.41 1.32
CA GLU A 73 -9.51 -2.67 0.42
C GLU A 73 -10.66 -2.02 1.21
N TYR A 74 -10.90 -0.73 0.95
CA TYR A 74 -11.92 0.07 1.60
C TYR A 74 -13.14 0.20 0.69
N PRO A 75 -14.33 -0.30 1.09
CA PRO A 75 -15.50 -0.40 0.21
C PRO A 75 -15.99 0.93 -0.35
N GLU A 76 -15.91 1.98 0.47
CA GLU A 76 -16.44 3.31 0.12
C GLU A 76 -15.38 4.26 -0.47
N ALA A 77 -14.11 3.84 -0.49
CA ALA A 77 -13.01 4.68 -0.94
C ALA A 77 -12.77 4.57 -2.45
N GLY A 78 -12.47 5.71 -3.06
CA GLY A 78 -12.04 5.82 -4.45
C GLY A 78 -10.52 5.86 -4.59
N HIS A 79 -10.05 6.15 -5.81
CA HIS A 79 -8.63 6.39 -6.05
C HIS A 79 -8.12 7.59 -5.25
N SER A 80 -6.93 7.48 -4.68
CA SER A 80 -6.29 8.56 -3.90
C SER A 80 -7.00 8.99 -2.61
N PHE A 81 -7.82 8.14 -2.00
CA PHE A 81 -8.60 8.47 -0.80
C PHE A 81 -7.75 8.89 0.42
N LEU A 82 -6.48 8.54 0.49
CA LEU A 82 -5.53 8.98 1.54
C LEU A 82 -5.10 10.44 1.36
N ASN A 83 -5.23 10.98 0.16
CA ASN A 83 -4.83 12.33 -0.15
C ASN A 83 -5.98 13.29 0.16
N ASN A 84 -5.87 14.02 1.28
CA ASN A 84 -6.79 15.12 1.54
C ASN A 84 -6.42 16.29 0.62
N PRO A 85 -7.25 16.62 -0.38
CA PRO A 85 -6.93 17.68 -1.33
C PRO A 85 -7.00 19.10 -0.75
N GLY A 86 -7.23 19.27 0.56
CA GLY A 86 -7.10 20.52 1.33
C GLY A 86 -7.63 21.84 0.74
N THR A 87 -7.94 21.88 -0.53
CA THR A 87 -8.33 23.07 -1.28
C THR A 87 -9.68 22.88 -1.96
N TRP A 88 -10.50 23.92 -1.94
CA TRP A 88 -11.84 23.96 -2.52
C TRP A 88 -11.90 23.60 -4.02
N TRP A 89 -10.82 23.77 -4.76
CA TRP A 89 -10.68 23.39 -6.17
C TRP A 89 -10.94 21.90 -6.41
N PHE A 90 -10.49 21.05 -5.50
CA PHE A 90 -10.68 19.60 -5.63
C PHE A 90 -12.09 19.16 -5.27
N LYS A 91 -12.85 19.98 -4.53
CA LYS A 91 -14.29 19.75 -4.34
C LYS A 91 -15.09 19.92 -5.63
N ALA A 92 -14.60 20.76 -6.57
CA ALA A 92 -15.18 20.91 -7.89
C ALA A 92 -14.81 19.74 -8.83
N LEU A 93 -13.71 19.04 -8.55
CA LEU A 93 -13.25 17.84 -9.29
C LEU A 93 -13.86 16.53 -8.81
N ARG A 94 -14.91 16.58 -7.97
CA ARG A 94 -15.73 15.40 -7.58
C ARG A 94 -16.24 14.59 -8.77
N VAL A 95 -16.26 15.19 -9.95
CA VAL A 95 -16.64 14.56 -11.22
C VAL A 95 -15.64 13.46 -11.65
N ILE A 96 -14.42 13.42 -11.08
CA ILE A 96 -13.35 12.50 -11.48
C ILE A 96 -13.13 11.38 -10.45
N HIS A 97 -14.11 11.07 -9.59
CA HIS A 97 -14.03 9.98 -8.58
C HIS A 97 -12.78 10.00 -7.67
N ILE A 98 -12.19 11.18 -7.44
CA ILE A 98 -11.19 11.39 -6.39
C ILE A 98 -11.97 11.74 -5.12
N GLU A 99 -12.46 10.74 -4.42
CA GLU A 99 -13.19 10.94 -3.18
C GLU A 99 -12.24 10.67 -2.01
N TYR A 100 -11.91 11.76 -1.29
CA TYR A 100 -11.33 11.64 0.04
C TYR A 100 -12.40 11.07 0.97
N GLU A 101 -12.10 9.92 1.51
CA GLU A 101 -12.94 9.27 2.51
C GLU A 101 -12.15 9.27 3.83
N GLU A 102 -12.59 10.12 4.77
CA GLU A 102 -11.84 10.45 5.99
C GLU A 102 -11.62 9.22 6.90
N ALA A 103 -12.65 8.41 7.08
CA ALA A 103 -12.58 7.24 7.96
C ALA A 103 -11.60 6.19 7.39
N ALA A 104 -11.66 5.93 6.08
CA ALA A 104 -10.73 5.02 5.41
C ALA A 104 -9.30 5.55 5.42
N ALA A 105 -9.13 6.87 5.22
CA ALA A 105 -7.82 7.51 5.26
C ALA A 105 -7.19 7.46 6.65
N GLU A 106 -7.98 7.68 7.69
CA GLU A 106 -7.51 7.60 9.08
C GLU A 106 -7.12 6.16 9.46
N ASP A 107 -7.95 5.19 9.14
CA ASP A 107 -7.65 3.77 9.37
C ASP A 107 -6.38 3.34 8.61
N ALA A 108 -6.26 3.69 7.34
CA ALA A 108 -5.08 3.37 6.54
C ALA A 108 -3.80 3.98 7.13
N ARG A 109 -3.82 5.24 7.58
CA ARG A 109 -2.67 5.87 8.23
C ARG A 109 -2.28 5.16 9.54
N LYS A 110 -3.26 4.81 10.37
CA LYS A 110 -3.02 4.05 11.61
C LYS A 110 -2.38 2.70 11.32
N ARG A 111 -2.89 1.97 10.32
CA ARG A 111 -2.33 0.68 9.88
C ARG A 111 -0.90 0.82 9.38
N ILE A 112 -0.62 1.80 8.52
CA ILE A 112 0.72 2.07 7.98
C ILE A 112 1.72 2.32 9.12
N VAL A 113 1.37 3.20 10.06
CA VAL A 113 2.24 3.52 11.20
C VAL A 113 2.47 2.29 12.09
N ALA A 114 1.41 1.53 12.41
CA ALA A 114 1.52 0.32 13.22
C ALA A 114 2.38 -0.75 12.53
N PHE A 115 2.19 -0.93 11.23
CA PHE A 115 2.97 -1.87 10.42
C PHE A 115 4.46 -1.50 10.38
N PHE A 116 4.77 -0.24 10.14
CA PHE A 116 6.15 0.24 10.15
C PHE A 116 6.80 0.11 11.53
N ARG A 117 6.09 0.45 12.60
CA ARG A 117 6.60 0.23 13.96
C ARG A 117 6.94 -1.24 14.22
N LYS A 118 6.08 -2.15 13.79
CA LYS A 118 6.29 -3.60 13.96
C LYS A 118 7.52 -4.10 13.19
N HIS A 119 7.74 -3.63 11.97
CA HIS A 119 8.76 -4.19 11.09
C HIS A 119 10.09 -3.43 11.08
N LEU A 120 10.10 -2.13 11.45
CA LEU A 120 11.32 -1.32 11.50
C LEU A 120 12.00 -1.33 12.88
N SER A 121 11.25 -1.41 13.99
CA SER A 121 11.84 -1.48 15.35
C SER A 121 12.66 -2.75 15.60
N ASN A 122 12.41 -3.83 14.85
CA ASN A 122 13.21 -5.05 14.94
C ASN A 122 14.61 -4.93 14.28
N GLY A 123 14.87 -3.85 13.53
CA GLY A 123 16.16 -3.57 12.93
C GLY A 123 17.20 -2.98 13.92
N GLU A 124 16.74 -2.21 14.89
CA GLU A 124 17.64 -1.58 15.89
C GLU A 124 18.21 -2.60 16.89
N SER A 125 17.48 -3.68 17.17
CA SER A 125 17.93 -4.73 18.11
C SER A 125 19.07 -5.59 17.56
N LYS A 126 19.31 -5.60 16.25
CA LYS A 126 20.41 -6.34 15.62
C LYS A 126 21.69 -5.51 15.47
N ALA A 127 21.60 -4.19 15.50
CA ALA A 127 22.77 -3.29 15.37
C ALA A 127 23.54 -3.05 16.68
N ILE A 128 22.97 -3.43 17.83
CA ILE A 128 23.59 -3.21 19.16
C ILE A 128 24.28 -4.49 19.69
N SER A 129 24.20 -5.60 18.96
CA SER A 129 24.74 -6.92 19.38
C SER A 129 26.01 -7.33 18.61
N THR A 130 26.84 -6.37 18.22
CA THR A 130 28.19 -6.65 17.69
C THR A 130 29.24 -5.86 18.43
#